data_95e30b00e71ba0e8e697b1aee57cccd5
#
_entry.id   95e30b00e71ba0e8e697b1aee57cccd5
#
_cell.length_a   1.000
_cell.length_b   1.000
_cell.length_c   1.000
_cell.angle_alpha   90.00
_cell.angle_beta   90.00
_cell.angle_gamma   90.00
#
_symmetry.space_group_name_H-M   'P 1'
#
loop_
_entity.id
_entity.type
_entity.pdbx_description
1 polymer ?
#
loop_
_entity_poly.entity_id
_entity_poly.type
_entity_poly.pdbx_seq_one_letter_code
_entity_poly.pdbx_strand_id
1 'polypeptide(L)'
;QLFNGALECALIVCDPVRPPQREVVARELSDGAKMVANRIERNLRKLKSWRSGEGVTCFRAYDADIPEYAAAIDVYAEDGGEQRTFLHVQEYAPPAEIPEADVRRRRGELLAAAREAFKVPAERVAMKTRERGKGGSKYGHRYGNAQPQGQRFAVRENGARLWVNLFDYLDTGLFLDHRPLRRRMAKEARGKRFLNLFCYTGVASVH
;
A
#
# COMPACT_ATOMS: atom_id res chain seq x y z
N GLN A 1 -25.81 43.35 -14.07
CA GLN A 1 -26.80 42.25 -14.03
C GLN A 1 -26.37 41.17 -15.00
N LEU A 2 -26.34 39.92 -14.58
CA LEU A 2 -26.05 38.77 -15.39
C LEU A 2 -27.35 37.97 -15.59
N PHE A 3 -27.57 37.50 -16.82
CA PHE A 3 -28.75 36.70 -17.16
C PHE A 3 -28.34 35.41 -17.87
N ASN A 4 -29.04 34.34 -17.55
CA ASN A 4 -28.98 33.09 -18.33
C ASN A 4 -30.41 32.86 -18.93
N GLY A 5 -30.59 33.33 -20.16
CA GLY A 5 -31.93 33.44 -20.75
C GLY A 5 -32.81 34.46 -19.98
N ALA A 6 -33.94 34.01 -19.46
CA ALA A 6 -34.83 34.84 -18.65
C ALA A 6 -34.54 34.84 -17.14
N LEU A 7 -33.51 34.09 -16.70
CA LEU A 7 -33.16 33.95 -15.28
C LEU A 7 -32.08 35.01 -14.91
N GLU A 8 -32.38 35.79 -13.90
CA GLU A 8 -31.40 36.69 -13.30
C GLU A 8 -30.36 35.88 -12.49
N CYS A 9 -29.10 36.10 -12.75
CA CYS A 9 -27.98 35.38 -12.15
C CYS A 9 -27.07 36.33 -11.39
N ALA A 10 -26.49 35.85 -10.31
CA ALA A 10 -25.45 36.56 -9.57
C ALA A 10 -24.10 35.81 -9.71
N LEU A 11 -23.04 36.53 -10.04
CA LEU A 11 -21.68 36.03 -9.96
C LEU A 11 -21.15 36.29 -8.54
N ILE A 12 -20.93 35.24 -7.79
CA ILE A 12 -20.32 35.33 -6.48
C ILE A 12 -18.84 35.01 -6.64
N VAL A 13 -17.99 35.99 -6.40
CA VAL A 13 -16.54 35.81 -6.33
C VAL A 13 -16.18 35.57 -4.87
N CYS A 14 -15.72 34.37 -4.57
CA CYS A 14 -15.26 34.02 -3.24
C CYS A 14 -13.72 34.01 -3.23
N ASP A 15 -13.14 34.55 -2.17
CA ASP A 15 -11.71 34.34 -1.94
C ASP A 15 -11.41 32.85 -1.82
N PRO A 16 -10.22 32.39 -2.27
CA PRO A 16 -9.86 30.99 -2.17
C PRO A 16 -9.96 30.54 -0.70
N VAL A 17 -10.88 29.62 -0.45
CA VAL A 17 -11.05 29.02 0.88
C VAL A 17 -9.75 28.30 1.21
N ARG A 18 -8.96 28.87 2.11
CA ARG A 18 -7.82 28.15 2.67
C ARG A 18 -8.37 26.97 3.46
N PRO A 19 -7.98 25.72 3.14
CA PRO A 19 -8.37 24.61 3.97
C PRO A 19 -7.92 24.93 5.41
N PRO A 20 -8.75 24.63 6.42
CA PRO A 20 -8.37 24.87 7.80
C PRO A 20 -7.02 24.17 8.03
N GLN A 21 -6.03 24.92 8.48
CA GLN A 21 -4.78 24.34 8.97
C GLN A 21 -5.18 23.52 10.20
N ARG A 22 -5.42 22.23 10.01
CA ARG A 22 -5.55 21.30 11.13
C ARG A 22 -4.18 21.28 11.78
N GLU A 23 -4.06 21.92 12.93
CA GLU A 23 -2.96 21.64 13.83
C GLU A 23 -2.92 20.11 14.00
N VAL A 24 -1.83 19.51 13.57
CA VAL A 24 -1.57 18.10 13.80
C VAL A 24 -1.18 17.99 15.28
N VAL A 25 -2.19 18.11 16.15
CA VAL A 25 -2.01 17.70 17.54
C VAL A 25 -1.66 16.23 17.45
N ALA A 26 -0.48 15.87 17.92
CA ALA A 26 -0.03 14.49 18.02
C ALA A 26 -1.02 13.77 18.93
N ARG A 27 -2.06 13.16 18.32
CA ARG A 27 -3.03 12.37 19.07
C ARG A 27 -2.32 11.11 19.54
N GLU A 28 -2.32 10.92 20.86
CA GLU A 28 -1.90 9.65 21.42
C GLU A 28 -2.66 8.50 20.75
N LEU A 29 -1.93 7.43 20.45
CA LEU A 29 -2.55 6.25 19.83
C LEU A 29 -3.57 5.64 20.79
N SER A 30 -4.72 5.22 20.27
CA SER A 30 -5.67 4.40 21.04
C SER A 30 -5.02 3.08 21.45
N ASP A 31 -5.58 2.39 22.43
CA ASP A 31 -5.06 1.10 22.90
C ASP A 31 -5.05 0.05 21.78
N GLY A 32 -6.07 0.04 20.92
CA GLY A 32 -6.10 -0.80 19.72
C GLY A 32 -4.96 -0.49 18.77
N ALA A 33 -4.71 0.79 18.48
CA ALA A 33 -3.59 1.20 17.62
C ALA A 33 -2.23 0.87 18.26
N LYS A 34 -2.06 1.06 19.59
CA LYS A 34 -0.85 0.66 20.33
C LYS A 34 -0.60 -0.85 20.23
N MET A 35 -1.65 -1.66 20.37
CA MET A 35 -1.56 -3.12 20.26
C MET A 35 -1.06 -3.54 18.87
N VAL A 36 -1.61 -2.96 17.81
CA VAL A 36 -1.18 -3.23 16.43
C VAL A 36 0.25 -2.74 16.19
N ALA A 37 0.61 -1.54 16.63
CA ALA A 37 1.96 -1.00 16.50
C ALA A 37 3.00 -1.91 17.17
N ASN A 38 2.74 -2.34 18.40
CA ASN A 38 3.60 -3.28 19.15
C ASN A 38 3.76 -4.63 18.41
N ARG A 39 2.70 -5.12 17.75
CA ARG A 39 2.76 -6.33 16.94
C ARG A 39 3.66 -6.12 15.72
N ILE A 40 3.49 -5.02 14.98
CA ILE A 40 4.34 -4.67 13.84
C ILE A 40 5.80 -4.58 14.27
N GLU A 41 6.12 -3.87 15.34
CA GLU A 41 7.49 -3.76 15.85
C GLU A 41 8.10 -5.11 16.21
N ARG A 42 7.31 -6.01 16.84
CA ARG A 42 7.76 -7.36 17.15
C ARG A 42 8.09 -8.14 15.87
N ASN A 43 7.27 -8.02 14.83
CA ASN A 43 7.53 -8.64 13.53
C ASN A 43 8.79 -8.05 12.89
N LEU A 44 8.97 -6.73 12.92
CA LEU A 44 10.17 -6.07 12.39
C LEU A 44 11.45 -6.56 13.08
N ARG A 45 11.42 -6.77 14.40
CA ARG A 45 12.56 -7.37 15.15
C ARG A 45 12.86 -8.80 14.68
N LYS A 46 11.82 -9.64 14.50
CA LYS A 46 11.99 -11.02 14.00
C LYS A 46 12.56 -11.06 12.57
N LEU A 47 12.13 -10.13 11.71
CA LEU A 47 12.54 -10.07 10.31
C LEU A 47 13.91 -9.39 10.11
N LYS A 48 14.48 -8.75 11.14
CA LYS A 48 15.68 -7.92 11.02
C LYS A 48 16.88 -8.68 10.43
N SER A 49 17.21 -9.82 10.98
CA SER A 49 18.37 -10.63 10.55
C SER A 49 18.24 -11.07 9.09
N TRP A 50 17.08 -11.60 8.72
CA TRP A 50 16.81 -12.00 7.34
C TRP A 50 16.87 -10.81 6.37
N ARG A 51 16.24 -9.69 6.71
CA ARG A 51 16.24 -8.48 5.87
C ARG A 51 17.66 -7.97 5.64
N SER A 52 18.46 -7.86 6.70
CA SER A 52 19.82 -7.37 6.61
C SER A 52 20.73 -8.36 5.86
N GLY A 53 20.59 -9.66 6.12
CA GLY A 53 21.42 -10.69 5.47
C GLY A 53 21.15 -10.85 3.98
N GLU A 54 19.92 -10.61 3.55
CA GLU A 54 19.53 -10.77 2.14
C GLU A 54 19.30 -9.43 1.40
N GLY A 55 19.54 -8.29 2.06
CA GLY A 55 19.32 -6.97 1.46
C GLY A 55 17.85 -6.72 1.09
N VAL A 56 16.90 -7.24 1.89
CA VAL A 56 15.48 -7.16 1.59
C VAL A 56 14.90 -5.80 1.99
N THR A 57 14.42 -5.04 1.00
CA THR A 57 13.86 -3.70 1.17
C THR A 57 12.34 -3.64 0.95
N CYS A 58 11.76 -4.67 0.30
CA CYS A 58 10.32 -4.81 0.11
C CYS A 58 9.85 -6.11 0.77
N PHE A 59 8.91 -6.05 1.73
CA PHE A 59 8.51 -7.22 2.51
C PHE A 59 7.18 -7.02 3.20
N ARG A 60 6.54 -8.12 3.57
CA ARG A 60 5.34 -8.10 4.43
C ARG A 60 5.74 -7.98 5.89
N ALA A 61 5.26 -6.94 6.55
CA ALA A 61 5.53 -6.66 7.96
C ALA A 61 4.44 -7.18 8.89
N TYR A 62 3.20 -7.29 8.40
CA TYR A 62 2.04 -7.72 9.16
C TYR A 62 1.09 -8.49 8.25
N ASP A 63 0.50 -9.60 8.72
CA ASP A 63 -0.45 -10.42 7.96
C ASP A 63 -1.52 -11.01 8.88
N ALA A 64 -2.55 -10.22 9.18
CA ALA A 64 -3.68 -10.62 10.02
C ALA A 64 -3.27 -11.22 11.38
N ASP A 65 -2.14 -10.78 11.93
CA ASP A 65 -1.59 -11.31 13.20
C ASP A 65 -2.53 -11.11 14.41
N ILE A 66 -3.45 -10.17 14.30
CA ILE A 66 -4.49 -9.87 15.28
C ILE A 66 -5.83 -9.99 14.58
N PRO A 67 -6.72 -10.92 14.98
CA PRO A 67 -7.97 -11.20 14.25
C PRO A 67 -8.87 -9.99 14.02
N GLU A 68 -8.93 -9.08 14.99
CA GLU A 68 -9.74 -7.84 14.90
C GLU A 68 -9.21 -6.83 13.88
N TYR A 69 -7.94 -6.97 13.49
CA TYR A 69 -7.24 -6.13 12.53
C TYR A 69 -6.74 -6.97 11.35
N ALA A 70 -7.69 -7.65 10.69
CA ALA A 70 -7.41 -8.54 9.58
C ALA A 70 -6.98 -7.76 8.33
N ALA A 71 -5.68 -7.58 8.18
CA ALA A 71 -5.08 -6.87 7.05
C ALA A 71 -3.67 -7.37 6.78
N ALA A 72 -3.17 -7.12 5.57
CA ALA A 72 -1.76 -7.22 5.24
C ALA A 72 -1.13 -5.83 5.17
N ILE A 73 0.10 -5.68 5.71
CA ILE A 73 0.90 -4.46 5.56
C ILE A 73 2.21 -4.83 4.89
N ASP A 74 2.34 -4.40 3.65
CA ASP A 74 3.54 -4.57 2.83
C ASP A 74 4.34 -3.27 2.79
N VAL A 75 5.64 -3.39 2.98
CA VAL A 75 6.60 -2.28 3.00
C VAL A 75 7.35 -2.25 1.69
N TYR A 76 7.48 -1.06 1.10
CA TYR A 76 8.24 -0.80 -0.11
C TYR A 76 9.21 0.34 0.14
N ALA A 77 10.52 0.07 0.09
CA ALA A 77 11.53 1.11 0.15
C ALA A 77 11.92 1.54 -1.27
N GLU A 78 11.87 2.82 -1.52
CA GLU A 78 12.26 3.42 -2.80
C GLU A 78 13.76 3.22 -3.07
N ASP A 79 14.10 2.85 -4.31
CA ASP A 79 15.47 2.70 -4.76
C ASP A 79 15.98 4.01 -5.40
N GLY A 80 16.81 4.72 -4.69
CA GLY A 80 17.35 6.02 -5.10
C GLY A 80 16.67 7.20 -4.40
N GLY A 81 17.11 8.42 -4.71
CA GLY A 81 16.60 9.65 -4.14
C GLY A 81 16.67 9.68 -2.61
N GLU A 82 15.59 10.08 -1.96
CA GLU A 82 15.47 10.21 -0.51
C GLU A 82 15.26 8.88 0.22
N GLN A 83 15.29 7.74 -0.49
CA GLN A 83 15.02 6.39 0.07
C GLN A 83 13.72 6.32 0.90
N ARG A 84 12.66 6.92 0.38
CA ARG A 84 11.37 6.98 1.06
C ARG A 84 10.78 5.59 1.26
N THR A 85 10.12 5.41 2.39
CA THR A 85 9.33 4.20 2.66
C THR A 85 7.87 4.45 2.35
N PHE A 86 7.25 3.50 1.65
CA PHE A 86 5.82 3.47 1.34
C PHE A 86 5.20 2.21 1.94
N LEU A 87 3.94 2.32 2.32
CA LEU A 87 3.16 1.20 2.84
C LEU A 87 1.99 0.89 1.91
N HIS A 88 1.78 -0.39 1.66
CA HIS A 88 0.59 -0.90 1.00
C HIS A 88 -0.19 -1.72 2.02
N VAL A 89 -1.33 -1.19 2.45
CA VAL A 89 -2.21 -1.80 3.45
C VAL A 89 -3.40 -2.39 2.73
N GLN A 90 -3.57 -3.71 2.84
CA GLN A 90 -4.72 -4.42 2.28
C GLN A 90 -5.58 -4.94 3.41
N GLU A 91 -6.70 -4.31 3.69
CA GLU A 91 -7.70 -4.81 4.61
C GLU A 91 -8.43 -6.01 3.98
N TYR A 92 -8.53 -7.10 4.70
CA TYR A 92 -9.40 -8.20 4.32
C TYR A 92 -10.85 -7.84 4.67
N ALA A 93 -11.76 -8.02 3.72
CA ALA A 93 -13.16 -7.67 3.94
C ALA A 93 -13.69 -8.28 5.24
N PRO A 94 -14.16 -7.47 6.18
CA PRO A 94 -14.68 -7.95 7.45
C PRO A 94 -15.95 -8.78 7.22
N PRO A 95 -16.29 -9.69 8.16
CA PRO A 95 -17.59 -10.34 8.18
C PRO A 95 -18.73 -9.32 8.21
N ALA A 96 -19.86 -9.63 7.54
CA ALA A 96 -21.01 -8.72 7.43
C ALA A 96 -21.66 -8.40 8.78
N GLU A 97 -21.45 -9.25 9.78
CA GLU A 97 -22.00 -9.10 11.14
C GLU A 97 -21.31 -7.99 11.95
N ILE A 98 -20.14 -7.52 11.51
CA ILE A 98 -19.40 -6.48 12.24
C ILE A 98 -20.00 -5.11 11.89
N PRO A 99 -20.42 -4.32 12.91
CA PRO A 99 -20.94 -2.97 12.68
C PRO A 99 -19.96 -2.09 11.90
N GLU A 100 -20.47 -1.32 10.96
CA GLU A 100 -19.65 -0.46 10.09
C GLU A 100 -18.82 0.58 10.88
N ALA A 101 -19.36 1.05 12.02
CA ALA A 101 -18.64 1.95 12.91
C ALA A 101 -17.35 1.30 13.47
N ASP A 102 -17.42 0.02 13.83
CA ASP A 102 -16.26 -0.73 14.32
C ASP A 102 -15.25 -0.99 13.20
N VAL A 103 -15.72 -1.31 12.00
CA VAL A 103 -14.87 -1.47 10.82
C VAL A 103 -14.10 -0.17 10.56
N ARG A 104 -14.77 0.98 10.56
CA ARG A 104 -14.14 2.30 10.35
C ARG A 104 -13.14 2.63 11.45
N ARG A 105 -13.50 2.37 12.72
CA ARG A 105 -12.61 2.59 13.87
C ARG A 105 -11.34 1.74 13.75
N ARG A 106 -11.49 0.42 13.57
CA ARG A 106 -10.36 -0.53 13.44
C ARG A 106 -9.44 -0.18 12.27
N ARG A 107 -10.02 0.23 11.14
CA ARG A 107 -9.26 0.72 9.98
C ARG A 107 -8.44 1.96 10.33
N GLY A 108 -9.03 2.92 11.04
CA GLY A 108 -8.32 4.11 11.52
C GLY A 108 -7.17 3.78 12.46
N GLU A 109 -7.39 2.86 13.40
CA GLU A 109 -6.38 2.36 14.34
C GLU A 109 -5.24 1.64 13.63
N LEU A 110 -5.56 0.76 12.66
CA LEU A 110 -4.57 0.05 11.84
C LEU A 110 -3.66 1.02 11.07
N LEU A 111 -4.25 2.03 10.42
CA LEU A 111 -3.50 3.05 9.68
C LEU A 111 -2.63 3.91 10.59
N ALA A 112 -3.16 4.31 11.75
CA ALA A 112 -2.39 5.08 12.75
C ALA A 112 -1.20 4.25 13.27
N ALA A 113 -1.42 2.99 13.60
CA ALA A 113 -0.38 2.06 14.05
C ALA A 113 0.71 1.84 13.00
N ALA A 114 0.32 1.60 11.74
CA ALA A 114 1.26 1.41 10.64
C ALA A 114 2.11 2.67 10.42
N ARG A 115 1.48 3.84 10.37
CA ARG A 115 2.21 5.11 10.21
C ARG A 115 3.18 5.36 11.35
N GLU A 116 2.78 5.09 12.57
CA GLU A 116 3.63 5.25 13.75
C GLU A 116 4.82 4.29 13.72
N ALA A 117 4.60 3.00 13.46
CA ALA A 117 5.65 1.99 13.46
C ALA A 117 6.73 2.24 12.39
N PHE A 118 6.36 2.81 11.24
CA PHE A 118 7.27 3.08 10.13
C PHE A 118 7.66 4.56 10.01
N LYS A 119 7.11 5.44 10.85
CA LYS A 119 7.32 6.91 10.79
C LYS A 119 7.06 7.48 9.40
N VAL A 120 5.97 7.03 8.76
CA VAL A 120 5.58 7.48 7.43
C VAL A 120 4.36 8.39 7.48
N PRO A 121 4.33 9.46 6.67
CA PRO A 121 3.17 10.34 6.54
C PRO A 121 2.03 9.66 5.76
N ALA A 122 0.81 10.20 5.85
CA ALA A 122 -0.39 9.58 5.30
C ALA A 122 -0.34 9.39 3.77
N GLU A 123 0.27 10.31 3.05
CA GLU A 123 0.41 10.28 1.59
C GLU A 123 1.32 9.16 1.07
N ARG A 124 2.07 8.51 1.96
CA ARG A 124 2.88 7.33 1.63
C ARG A 124 2.24 6.00 2.03
N VAL A 125 0.96 6.04 2.36
CA VAL A 125 0.17 4.85 2.72
C VAL A 125 -0.94 4.65 1.70
N ALA A 126 -0.82 3.59 0.90
CA ALA A 126 -1.88 3.14 0.01
C ALA A 126 -2.77 2.15 0.76
N MET A 127 -4.00 2.55 1.05
CA MET A 127 -5.00 1.69 1.71
C MET A 127 -5.97 1.10 0.69
N LYS A 128 -6.18 -0.21 0.74
CA LYS A 128 -7.12 -0.92 -0.13
C LYS A 128 -7.90 -1.96 0.66
N THR A 129 -9.14 -2.21 0.24
CA THR A 129 -9.95 -3.30 0.78
C THR A 129 -9.98 -4.45 -0.22
N ARG A 130 -9.59 -5.63 0.21
CA ARG A 130 -9.65 -6.85 -0.59
C ARG A 130 -10.96 -7.56 -0.33
N GLU A 131 -11.92 -7.39 -1.25
CA GLU A 131 -13.16 -8.15 -1.22
C GLU A 131 -12.91 -9.61 -1.59
N ARG A 132 -13.59 -10.54 -0.91
CA ARG A 132 -13.65 -11.94 -1.33
C ARG A 132 -14.45 -12.01 -2.63
N GLY A 133 -13.79 -12.04 -3.77
CA GLY A 133 -14.44 -12.06 -5.08
C GLY A 133 -15.10 -13.40 -5.36
N LYS A 134 -16.37 -13.38 -5.74
CA LYS A 134 -16.97 -14.46 -6.53
C LYS A 134 -16.39 -14.41 -7.94
N GLY A 135 -15.41 -15.26 -8.23
CA GLY A 135 -14.91 -15.59 -9.57
C GLY A 135 -14.51 -14.43 -10.50
N GLY A 136 -13.26 -14.35 -10.86
CA GLY A 136 -12.72 -13.44 -11.88
C GLY A 136 -11.35 -12.89 -11.49
N SER A 137 -10.41 -12.89 -12.44
CA SER A 137 -9.12 -12.26 -12.24
C SER A 137 -9.30 -10.75 -12.13
N LYS A 138 -9.04 -10.18 -10.95
CA LYS A 138 -9.02 -8.72 -10.72
C LYS A 138 -7.63 -8.12 -10.94
N TYR A 139 -6.69 -8.88 -11.49
CA TYR A 139 -5.34 -8.41 -11.79
C TYR A 139 -5.38 -7.32 -12.86
N GLY A 140 -4.69 -6.21 -12.60
CA GLY A 140 -4.61 -5.10 -13.54
C GLY A 140 -5.81 -4.14 -13.56
N HIS A 141 -6.88 -4.41 -12.80
CA HIS A 141 -8.00 -3.47 -12.67
C HIS A 141 -7.62 -2.29 -11.77
N ARG A 142 -8.05 -1.09 -12.17
CA ARG A 142 -7.89 0.12 -11.34
C ARG A 142 -8.67 -0.03 -10.05
N TYR A 143 -8.10 0.47 -8.96
CA TYR A 143 -8.75 0.51 -7.67
C TYR A 143 -9.53 1.82 -7.52
N GLY A 144 -10.86 1.71 -7.38
CA GLY A 144 -11.75 2.85 -7.21
C GLY A 144 -11.98 3.67 -8.48
N ASN A 145 -12.82 4.71 -8.35
CA ASN A 145 -13.18 5.64 -9.42
C ASN A 145 -12.28 6.90 -9.47
N ALA A 146 -11.22 6.95 -8.66
CA ALA A 146 -10.32 8.08 -8.63
C ALA A 146 -9.47 8.17 -9.91
N GLN A 147 -9.16 9.40 -10.33
CA GLN A 147 -8.20 9.63 -11.38
C GLN A 147 -6.86 8.97 -11.00
N PRO A 148 -6.16 8.29 -11.94
CA PRO A 148 -4.87 7.69 -11.66
C PRO A 148 -3.90 8.77 -11.21
N GLN A 149 -3.24 8.56 -10.08
CA GLN A 149 -2.20 9.48 -9.62
C GLN A 149 -0.91 9.33 -10.44
N GLY A 150 -0.78 8.21 -11.18
CA GLY A 150 0.42 7.88 -11.97
C GLY A 150 1.67 7.69 -11.11
N GLN A 151 1.51 7.63 -9.79
CA GLN A 151 2.64 7.59 -8.85
C GLN A 151 3.31 6.22 -8.90
N ARG A 152 4.40 6.16 -9.66
CA ARG A 152 5.30 5.01 -9.72
C ARG A 152 6.63 5.35 -9.10
N PHE A 153 7.24 4.39 -8.45
CA PHE A 153 8.60 4.53 -7.96
C PHE A 153 9.37 3.22 -8.12
N ALA A 154 10.69 3.33 -8.16
CA ALA A 154 11.54 2.16 -8.28
C ALA A 154 11.82 1.54 -6.92
N VAL A 155 11.86 0.22 -6.88
CA VAL A 155 12.33 -0.57 -5.74
C VAL A 155 13.44 -1.53 -6.22
N ARG A 156 14.19 -2.08 -5.29
CA ARG A 156 15.27 -3.02 -5.61
C ARG A 156 15.00 -4.40 -5.02
N GLU A 157 15.16 -5.43 -5.86
CA GLU A 157 15.14 -6.83 -5.42
C GLU A 157 16.23 -7.63 -6.15
N ASN A 158 17.08 -8.35 -5.42
CA ASN A 158 18.15 -9.20 -5.98
C ASN A 158 19.00 -8.50 -7.06
N GLY A 159 19.28 -7.22 -6.90
CA GLY A 159 20.01 -6.42 -7.89
C GLY A 159 19.17 -5.83 -9.02
N ALA A 160 17.99 -6.36 -9.28
CA ALA A 160 17.08 -5.80 -10.28
C ALA A 160 16.36 -4.55 -9.76
N ARG A 161 16.21 -3.53 -10.62
CA ARG A 161 15.42 -2.33 -10.35
C ARG A 161 14.05 -2.49 -10.97
N LEU A 162 13.01 -2.40 -10.15
CA LEU A 162 11.63 -2.73 -10.52
C LEU A 162 10.73 -1.52 -10.25
N TRP A 163 9.78 -1.26 -11.16
CA TRP A 163 8.77 -0.23 -10.97
C TRP A 163 7.55 -0.81 -10.27
N VAL A 164 7.07 -0.14 -9.24
CA VAL A 164 5.83 -0.48 -8.52
C VAL A 164 4.86 0.69 -8.53
N ASN A 165 3.57 0.38 -8.46
CA ASN A 165 2.49 1.33 -8.30
C ASN A 165 1.56 0.86 -7.18
N LEU A 166 1.56 1.56 -6.06
CA LEU A 166 0.78 1.17 -4.89
C LEU A 166 -0.63 1.77 -4.89
N PHE A 167 -0.86 2.83 -5.66
CA PHE A 167 -2.06 3.66 -5.51
C PHE A 167 -3.15 3.38 -6.53
N ASP A 168 -2.80 3.16 -7.78
CA ASP A 168 -3.78 3.15 -8.88
C ASP A 168 -4.42 1.77 -9.12
N TYR A 169 -3.73 0.68 -8.78
CA TYR A 169 -4.17 -0.69 -9.06
C TYR A 169 -4.30 -1.50 -7.77
N LEU A 170 -5.11 -2.55 -7.81
CA LEU A 170 -5.23 -3.46 -6.65
C LEU A 170 -3.88 -4.09 -6.32
N ASP A 171 -3.17 -4.56 -7.33
CA ASP A 171 -1.84 -5.16 -7.19
C ASP A 171 -0.75 -4.12 -7.45
N THR A 172 0.39 -4.28 -6.79
CA THR A 172 1.50 -3.33 -6.85
C THR A 172 2.43 -3.51 -8.06
N GLY A 173 2.29 -4.63 -8.78
CA GLY A 173 3.20 -5.04 -9.85
C GLY A 173 4.33 -5.96 -9.37
N LEU A 174 4.52 -6.12 -8.06
CA LEU A 174 5.55 -6.98 -7.46
C LEU A 174 4.93 -7.90 -6.40
N PHE A 175 4.88 -9.20 -6.67
CA PHE A 175 4.46 -10.21 -5.71
C PHE A 175 5.63 -10.57 -4.78
N LEU A 176 5.54 -10.16 -3.51
CA LEU A 176 6.63 -10.31 -2.54
C LEU A 176 6.91 -11.76 -2.16
N ASP A 177 5.87 -12.60 -2.13
CA ASP A 177 5.93 -14.03 -1.83
C ASP A 177 6.64 -14.84 -2.93
N HIS A 178 6.70 -14.35 -4.16
CA HIS A 178 7.41 -15.01 -5.27
C HIS A 178 8.92 -14.75 -5.28
N ARG A 179 9.48 -14.00 -4.34
CA ARG A 179 10.94 -13.71 -4.29
C ARG A 179 11.81 -14.97 -4.29
N PRO A 180 11.55 -16.01 -3.50
CA PRO A 180 12.34 -17.24 -3.53
C PRO A 180 12.31 -17.92 -4.90
N LEU A 181 11.13 -17.92 -5.55
CA LEU A 181 10.97 -18.47 -6.90
C LEU A 181 11.81 -17.68 -7.91
N ARG A 182 11.73 -16.34 -7.89
CA ARG A 182 12.53 -15.49 -8.80
C ARG A 182 14.02 -15.72 -8.64
N ARG A 183 14.52 -15.84 -7.40
CA ARG A 183 15.92 -16.19 -7.13
C ARG A 183 16.33 -17.53 -7.74
N ARG A 184 15.47 -18.52 -7.60
CA ARG A 184 15.70 -19.85 -8.17
C ARG A 184 15.72 -19.78 -9.69
N MET A 185 14.75 -19.12 -10.29
CA MET A 185 14.67 -18.93 -11.75
C MET A 185 15.90 -18.21 -12.29
N ALA A 186 16.35 -17.13 -11.67
CA ALA A 186 17.58 -16.41 -12.06
C ALA A 186 18.82 -17.32 -12.05
N LYS A 187 18.94 -18.20 -11.04
CA LYS A 187 20.04 -19.15 -10.95
C LYS A 187 19.96 -20.23 -12.04
N GLU A 188 18.78 -20.82 -12.24
CA GLU A 188 18.59 -21.97 -13.15
C GLU A 188 18.54 -21.56 -14.63
N ALA A 189 18.09 -20.33 -14.93
CA ALA A 189 17.99 -19.80 -16.30
C ALA A 189 19.31 -19.22 -16.83
N ARG A 190 20.32 -19.04 -15.99
CA ARG A 190 21.59 -18.42 -16.39
C ARG A 190 22.24 -19.13 -17.58
N GLY A 191 22.47 -18.38 -18.66
CA GLY A 191 23.02 -18.92 -19.92
C GLY A 191 22.06 -19.79 -20.72
N LYS A 192 20.76 -19.81 -20.37
CA LYS A 192 19.73 -20.57 -21.07
C LYS A 192 18.71 -19.66 -21.74
N ARG A 193 17.92 -20.23 -22.64
CA ARG A 193 16.75 -19.58 -23.20
C ARG A 193 15.58 -19.74 -22.23
N PHE A 194 14.99 -18.63 -21.80
CA PHE A 194 13.89 -18.60 -20.85
C PHE A 194 12.61 -18.10 -21.51
N LEU A 195 11.50 -18.81 -21.36
CA LEU A 195 10.17 -18.42 -21.83
C LEU A 195 9.24 -18.18 -20.64
N ASN A 196 8.69 -16.97 -20.56
CA ASN A 196 7.69 -16.60 -19.55
C ASN A 196 6.33 -16.40 -20.21
N LEU A 197 5.42 -17.37 -20.08
CA LEU A 197 4.10 -17.36 -20.72
C LEU A 197 3.08 -16.46 -19.99
N PHE A 198 3.27 -16.22 -18.69
CA PHE A 198 2.39 -15.42 -17.85
C PHE A 198 3.17 -14.30 -17.17
N CYS A 199 3.82 -13.45 -17.98
CA CYS A 199 4.82 -12.52 -17.50
C CYS A 199 4.29 -11.40 -16.59
N TYR A 200 2.98 -11.09 -16.66
CA TYR A 200 2.37 -9.99 -15.90
C TYR A 200 3.17 -8.68 -16.09
N THR A 201 3.88 -8.21 -15.06
CA THR A 201 4.77 -7.04 -15.12
C THR A 201 6.20 -7.36 -15.57
N GLY A 202 6.47 -8.62 -15.91
CA GLY A 202 7.79 -9.05 -16.38
C GLY A 202 8.85 -9.23 -15.27
N VAL A 203 8.49 -9.06 -14.00
CA VAL A 203 9.43 -9.09 -12.86
C VAL A 203 10.27 -10.37 -12.82
N ALA A 204 9.67 -11.54 -13.14
CA ALA A 204 10.40 -12.80 -13.16
C ALA A 204 11.38 -12.92 -14.34
N SER A 205 11.19 -12.12 -15.40
CA SER A 205 12.04 -12.16 -16.60
C SER A 205 13.25 -11.23 -16.52
N VAL A 206 13.26 -10.28 -15.58
CA VAL A 206 14.37 -9.31 -15.39
C VAL A 206 15.35 -9.71 -14.29
N HIS A 207 15.09 -10.82 -13.59
CA HIS A 207 15.99 -11.43 -12.61
C HIS A 207 16.89 -12.46 -13.26
#